data_ae655cccfca6fec9d55ebcd59b667dc0
#
_entry.id   ae655cccfca6fec9d55ebcd59b667dc0
#
_cell.length_a   1.000
_cell.length_b   1.000
_cell.length_c   1.000
_cell.angle_alpha   90.00
_cell.angle_beta   90.00
_cell.angle_gamma   90.00
#
_symmetry.space_group_name_H-M   'P 1'
#
loop_
_entity.id
_entity.type
_entity.pdbx_description
1 polymer ?
#
loop_
_entity_poly.entity_id
_entity_poly.type
_entity_poly.pdbx_seq_one_letter_code
_entity_poly.pdbx_strand_id
1 'polypeptide(L)'
;INENRRAQATEKTGIIGTDQVYLFDIYLEIAKDISGYEGGSFSLYDSKDQCMISEVGKPGEKELHRKGDKAASICSYVLLEKNPLIVFDLKKHDIFKYHQAVTSGMCHSYCGFPVRNKDGYALGTFCMLNFTEVKEISSEKIELIEKLVSRLALQIDTQTEQKEITSQKISKSIDIFMDNYKDFTLSDYKNFIDICSGLNLPEENATNLINANLCEIRNMTVMLSSEGNELQEKMNIVTKIHNQIKVEGNEANSLIDNALDK
;
A
#
# COMPACT_ATOMS: atom_id res chain seq x y z
N ILE A 1 21.65 -12.75 -6.76
CA ILE A 1 20.57 -11.73 -6.56
C ILE A 1 21.22 -10.37 -6.74
N ASN A 2 20.66 -9.50 -7.60
CA ASN A 2 21.12 -8.11 -7.70
C ASN A 2 20.43 -7.31 -6.59
N GLU A 3 21.13 -7.08 -5.48
CA GLU A 3 20.57 -6.43 -4.28
C GLU A 3 20.06 -5.01 -4.58
N ASN A 4 20.74 -4.25 -5.42
CA ASN A 4 20.29 -2.91 -5.79
C ASN A 4 18.93 -2.93 -6.51
N ARG A 5 18.74 -3.86 -7.44
CA ARG A 5 17.44 -4.02 -8.13
C ARG A 5 16.35 -4.53 -7.20
N ARG A 6 16.69 -5.43 -6.28
CA ARG A 6 15.77 -5.92 -5.26
C ARG A 6 15.29 -4.77 -4.37
N ALA A 7 16.23 -3.97 -3.85
CA ALA A 7 15.90 -2.81 -3.00
C ALA A 7 15.05 -1.78 -3.76
N GLN A 8 15.40 -1.46 -5.00
CA GLN A 8 14.60 -0.58 -5.86
C GLN A 8 13.18 -1.11 -6.07
N ALA A 9 13.02 -2.43 -6.28
CA ALA A 9 11.70 -3.03 -6.42
C ALA A 9 10.87 -2.89 -5.13
N THR A 10 11.50 -2.97 -3.96
CA THR A 10 10.83 -2.73 -2.68
C THR A 10 10.45 -1.25 -2.51
N GLU A 11 11.36 -0.33 -2.80
CA GLU A 11 11.11 1.12 -2.71
C GLU A 11 9.96 1.56 -3.62
N LYS A 12 9.86 0.99 -4.83
CA LYS A 12 8.77 1.23 -5.78
C LYS A 12 7.39 0.94 -5.22
N THR A 13 7.25 -0.01 -4.30
CA THR A 13 5.95 -0.31 -3.68
C THR A 13 5.38 0.89 -2.93
N GLY A 14 6.27 1.75 -2.40
CA GLY A 14 5.90 2.89 -1.58
C GLY A 14 5.13 2.49 -0.31
N ILE A 15 5.35 1.27 0.21
CA ILE A 15 4.68 0.79 1.44
C ILE A 15 5.47 1.24 2.67
N ILE A 16 6.81 1.21 2.59
CA ILE A 16 7.67 1.64 3.71
C ILE A 16 7.41 3.12 3.98
N GLY A 17 7.05 3.44 5.23
CA GLY A 17 6.76 4.81 5.66
C GLY A 17 5.32 5.29 5.42
N THR A 18 4.39 4.40 5.04
CA THR A 18 2.96 4.73 4.90
C THR A 18 2.13 4.24 6.08
N ASP A 19 1.03 4.93 6.39
CA ASP A 19 0.11 4.53 7.46
C ASP A 19 -0.84 3.37 7.08
N GLN A 20 -0.76 2.87 5.84
CA GLN A 20 -1.67 1.84 5.32
C GLN A 20 -1.23 0.40 5.68
N VAL A 21 -0.37 0.23 6.65
CA VAL A 21 0.17 -1.08 7.08
C VAL A 21 -0.89 -2.02 7.65
N TYR A 22 -2.00 -1.48 8.18
CA TYR A 22 -3.13 -2.26 8.67
C TYR A 22 -3.75 -3.21 7.63
N LEU A 23 -3.57 -2.91 6.34
CA LEU A 23 -4.03 -3.76 5.24
C LEU A 23 -3.35 -5.14 5.22
N PHE A 24 -2.22 -5.29 5.90
CA PHE A 24 -1.43 -6.51 5.94
C PHE A 24 -1.66 -7.34 7.21
N ASP A 25 -2.28 -6.78 8.25
CA ASP A 25 -2.53 -7.46 9.53
C ASP A 25 -3.38 -8.72 9.33
N ILE A 26 -4.41 -8.65 8.49
CA ILE A 26 -5.32 -9.77 8.22
C ILE A 26 -4.58 -11.02 7.68
N TYR A 27 -3.52 -10.84 6.90
CA TYR A 27 -2.73 -11.96 6.39
C TYR A 27 -2.01 -12.70 7.50
N LEU A 28 -1.47 -11.95 8.48
CA LEU A 28 -0.81 -12.53 9.64
C LEU A 28 -1.80 -13.23 10.58
N GLU A 29 -2.97 -12.64 10.79
CA GLU A 29 -4.03 -13.25 11.61
C GLU A 29 -4.49 -14.58 11.02
N ILE A 30 -4.78 -14.62 9.71
CA ILE A 30 -5.15 -15.86 9.01
C ILE A 30 -4.02 -16.90 9.08
N ALA A 31 -2.77 -16.49 8.86
CA ALA A 31 -1.63 -17.42 8.92
C ALA A 31 -1.41 -17.96 10.33
N LYS A 32 -1.66 -17.15 11.36
CA LYS A 32 -1.64 -17.56 12.77
C LYS A 32 -2.69 -18.63 13.03
N ASP A 33 -3.92 -18.42 12.58
CA ASP A 33 -5.02 -19.39 12.72
C ASP A 33 -4.72 -20.70 11.98
N ILE A 34 -4.18 -20.63 10.76
CA ILE A 34 -3.79 -21.82 9.97
C ILE A 34 -2.67 -22.59 10.69
N SER A 35 -1.57 -21.92 11.05
CA SER A 35 -0.40 -22.57 11.66
C SER A 35 -0.64 -22.99 13.09
N GLY A 36 -1.44 -22.21 13.82
CA GLY A 36 -1.55 -22.29 15.27
C GLY A 36 -0.26 -21.82 15.98
N TYR A 37 0.63 -21.10 15.29
CA TYR A 37 1.79 -20.44 15.89
C TYR A 37 1.35 -19.24 16.72
N GLU A 38 2.20 -18.86 17.68
CA GLU A 38 1.85 -17.81 18.65
C GLU A 38 1.91 -16.42 18.05
N GLY A 39 2.77 -16.19 17.05
CA GLY A 39 2.88 -14.91 16.40
C GLY A 39 3.53 -14.97 15.03
N GLY A 40 3.64 -13.80 14.42
CA GLY A 40 4.24 -13.63 13.11
C GLY A 40 4.53 -12.19 12.78
N SER A 41 5.25 -11.98 11.69
CA SER A 41 5.54 -10.65 11.18
C SER A 41 5.66 -10.64 9.66
N PHE A 42 5.31 -9.50 9.08
CA PHE A 42 5.60 -9.17 7.69
C PHE A 42 6.58 -8.00 7.67
N SER A 43 7.70 -8.19 6.99
CA SER A 43 8.75 -7.18 6.84
C SER A 43 9.10 -6.99 5.39
N LEU A 44 9.33 -5.74 5.00
CA LEU A 44 9.97 -5.36 3.74
C LEU A 44 11.43 -4.97 3.99
N TYR A 45 12.26 -5.10 2.96
CA TYR A 45 13.68 -4.81 3.08
C TYR A 45 14.07 -3.74 2.04
N ASP A 46 14.51 -2.60 2.52
CA ASP A 46 15.17 -1.60 1.67
C ASP A 46 16.65 -1.96 1.44
N SER A 47 17.45 -1.00 0.99
CA SER A 47 18.89 -1.23 0.75
C SER A 47 19.68 -1.47 2.03
N LYS A 48 19.22 -0.97 3.19
CA LYS A 48 19.93 -0.95 4.46
C LYS A 48 19.26 -1.78 5.54
N ASP A 49 17.95 -1.62 5.69
CA ASP A 49 17.19 -2.04 6.85
C ASP A 49 16.16 -3.12 6.53
N GLN A 50 15.81 -3.91 7.54
CA GLN A 50 14.55 -4.62 7.63
C GLN A 50 13.51 -3.68 8.22
N CYS A 51 12.44 -3.41 7.47
CA CYS A 51 11.35 -2.54 7.89
C CYS A 51 10.14 -3.40 8.28
N MET A 52 9.77 -3.41 9.55
CA MET A 52 8.59 -4.12 10.05
C MET A 52 7.32 -3.42 9.56
N ILE A 53 6.50 -4.11 8.79
CA ILE A 53 5.26 -3.60 8.23
C ILE A 53 4.06 -3.99 9.07
N SER A 54 4.01 -5.26 9.49
CA SER A 54 2.92 -5.80 10.32
C SER A 54 3.45 -6.86 11.27
N GLU A 55 2.85 -6.97 12.45
CA GLU A 55 3.22 -7.92 13.51
C GLU A 55 1.98 -8.39 14.28
N VAL A 56 1.91 -9.67 14.63
CA VAL A 56 0.83 -10.29 15.41
C VAL A 56 1.39 -11.22 16.49
N GLY A 57 0.70 -11.28 17.63
CA GLY A 57 0.97 -12.26 18.70
C GLY A 57 2.19 -12.00 19.55
N LYS A 58 3.00 -10.97 19.26
CA LYS A 58 4.15 -10.62 20.09
C LYS A 58 3.69 -9.76 21.27
N PRO A 59 4.19 -10.04 22.50
CA PRO A 59 3.94 -9.19 23.65
C PRO A 59 4.54 -7.80 23.47
N GLY A 60 3.77 -6.75 23.78
CA GLY A 60 4.22 -5.36 23.71
C GLY A 60 3.39 -4.49 22.78
N GLU A 61 3.69 -3.20 22.74
CA GLU A 61 3.09 -2.28 21.78
C GLU A 61 3.65 -2.50 20.39
N LYS A 62 2.75 -2.45 19.37
CA LYS A 62 3.16 -2.48 17.96
C LYS A 62 3.92 -1.19 17.64
N GLU A 63 5.17 -1.32 17.28
CA GLU A 63 5.96 -0.21 16.73
C GLU A 63 5.94 -0.30 15.20
N LEU A 64 5.08 0.52 14.59
CA LEU A 64 4.97 0.60 13.14
C LEU A 64 6.28 1.08 12.52
N HIS A 65 6.67 0.47 11.40
CA HIS A 65 7.88 0.80 10.65
C HIS A 65 9.19 0.66 11.45
N ARG A 66 9.18 -0.14 12.53
CA ARG A 66 10.42 -0.43 13.24
C ARG A 66 11.48 -0.95 12.27
N LYS A 67 12.63 -0.28 12.27
CA LYS A 67 13.79 -0.68 11.49
C LYS A 67 14.69 -1.57 12.32
N GLY A 68 15.22 -2.60 11.69
CA GLY A 68 16.17 -3.53 12.28
C GLY A 68 17.33 -3.83 11.33
N ASP A 69 18.46 -4.24 11.90
CA ASP A 69 19.60 -4.69 11.12
C ASP A 69 19.26 -5.96 10.34
N LYS A 70 19.37 -5.87 9.01
CA LYS A 70 19.19 -7.02 8.11
C LYS A 70 20.04 -8.21 8.51
N ALA A 71 21.31 -7.96 8.88
CA ALA A 71 22.28 -9.01 9.18
C ALA A 71 21.97 -9.76 10.48
N ALA A 72 21.23 -9.12 11.40
CA ALA A 72 20.90 -9.69 12.71
C ALA A 72 19.58 -10.50 12.69
N SER A 73 18.91 -10.65 11.56
CA SER A 73 17.58 -11.28 11.49
C SER A 73 17.61 -12.66 10.82
N ILE A 74 16.96 -13.66 11.44
CA ILE A 74 16.69 -14.96 10.80
C ILE A 74 15.90 -14.78 9.50
N CYS A 75 14.98 -13.80 9.48
CA CYS A 75 14.16 -13.51 8.30
C CYS A 75 14.99 -13.13 7.07
N SER A 76 16.18 -12.56 7.24
CA SER A 76 17.04 -12.19 6.11
C SER A 76 17.51 -13.39 5.29
N TYR A 77 17.63 -14.56 5.88
CA TYR A 77 17.97 -15.79 5.17
C TYR A 77 16.88 -16.18 4.18
N VAL A 78 15.62 -15.88 4.49
CA VAL A 78 14.47 -16.17 3.62
C VAL A 78 14.55 -15.41 2.30
N LEU A 79 15.16 -14.21 2.26
CA LEU A 79 15.34 -13.45 1.02
C LEU A 79 16.20 -14.17 -0.01
N LEU A 80 17.11 -15.04 0.46
CA LEU A 80 18.04 -15.80 -0.39
C LEU A 80 17.40 -17.08 -0.92
N GLU A 81 16.37 -17.58 -0.25
CA GLU A 81 15.73 -18.84 -0.57
C GLU A 81 14.64 -18.68 -1.62
N LYS A 82 14.47 -19.70 -2.48
CA LYS A 82 13.36 -19.79 -3.42
C LYS A 82 12.08 -20.31 -2.73
N ASN A 83 12.26 -21.25 -1.82
CA ASN A 83 11.21 -21.93 -1.08
C ASN A 83 11.10 -21.38 0.34
N PRO A 84 10.03 -21.67 1.08
CA PRO A 84 9.94 -21.33 2.48
C PRO A 84 11.08 -21.91 3.32
N LEU A 85 11.56 -21.13 4.27
CA LEU A 85 12.52 -21.59 5.29
C LEU A 85 11.73 -22.09 6.49
N ILE A 86 11.67 -23.41 6.68
CA ILE A 86 10.90 -24.05 7.75
C ILE A 86 11.88 -24.68 8.73
N VAL A 87 11.86 -24.23 9.99
CA VAL A 87 12.72 -24.74 11.06
C VAL A 87 11.86 -24.97 12.30
N PHE A 88 11.45 -26.23 12.51
CA PHE A 88 10.59 -26.57 13.66
C PHE A 88 11.34 -26.52 15.00
N ASP A 89 12.64 -26.80 15.02
CA ASP A 89 13.46 -26.70 16.23
C ASP A 89 14.72 -25.86 15.94
N LEU A 90 14.65 -24.58 16.26
CA LEU A 90 15.74 -23.64 16.03
C LEU A 90 17.01 -23.99 16.85
N LYS A 91 16.86 -24.62 18.03
CA LYS A 91 18.01 -25.03 18.87
C LYS A 91 18.82 -26.14 18.24
N LYS A 92 18.23 -26.94 17.35
CA LYS A 92 18.92 -28.03 16.62
C LYS A 92 19.44 -27.57 15.25
N HIS A 93 19.08 -26.39 14.77
CA HIS A 93 19.54 -25.92 13.47
C HIS A 93 20.99 -25.46 13.52
N ASP A 94 21.82 -25.86 12.57
CA ASP A 94 23.28 -25.64 12.61
C ASP A 94 23.67 -24.17 12.67
N ILE A 95 22.94 -23.29 11.99
CA ILE A 95 23.20 -21.84 11.95
C ILE A 95 22.44 -21.14 13.06
N PHE A 96 21.12 -21.36 13.16
CA PHE A 96 20.27 -20.54 14.02
C PHE A 96 20.36 -20.85 15.51
N LYS A 97 20.89 -22.00 15.92
CA LYS A 97 21.09 -22.33 17.34
C LYS A 97 21.92 -21.30 18.10
N TYR A 98 22.74 -20.51 17.40
CA TYR A 98 23.58 -19.46 18.00
C TYR A 98 22.92 -18.06 17.90
N HIS A 99 21.77 -17.94 17.24
CA HIS A 99 21.10 -16.67 17.10
C HIS A 99 20.56 -16.17 18.45
N GLN A 100 20.66 -14.86 18.71
CA GLN A 100 20.28 -14.27 19.99
C GLN A 100 18.84 -14.60 20.40
N ALA A 101 17.87 -14.54 19.48
CA ALA A 101 16.48 -14.89 19.77
C ALA A 101 16.28 -16.36 20.18
N VAL A 102 17.16 -17.26 19.75
CA VAL A 102 17.13 -18.69 20.09
C VAL A 102 17.85 -18.95 21.43
N THR A 103 19.02 -18.35 21.60
CA THR A 103 19.81 -18.51 22.83
C THR A 103 19.14 -17.88 24.06
N SER A 104 18.39 -16.77 23.85
CA SER A 104 17.59 -16.14 24.90
C SER A 104 16.25 -16.85 25.17
N GLY A 105 15.90 -17.87 24.38
CA GLY A 105 14.60 -18.56 24.50
C GLY A 105 13.41 -17.80 24.00
N MET A 106 13.61 -16.72 23.25
CA MET A 106 12.51 -15.92 22.67
C MET A 106 11.88 -16.55 21.43
N CYS A 107 12.53 -17.53 20.78
CA CYS A 107 11.99 -18.19 19.60
C CYS A 107 12.41 -19.67 19.57
N HIS A 108 11.45 -20.55 19.40
CA HIS A 108 11.65 -22.00 19.38
C HIS A 108 11.44 -22.60 18.00
N SER A 109 10.44 -22.13 17.25
CA SER A 109 10.12 -22.59 15.89
C SER A 109 9.90 -21.41 14.95
N TYR A 110 10.26 -21.60 13.69
CA TYR A 110 10.23 -20.55 12.66
C TYR A 110 9.74 -21.11 11.32
N CYS A 111 8.82 -20.39 10.69
CA CYS A 111 8.42 -20.62 9.31
C CYS A 111 8.46 -19.28 8.57
N GLY A 112 9.38 -19.13 7.63
CA GLY A 112 9.55 -17.91 6.84
C GLY A 112 9.27 -18.13 5.36
N PHE A 113 8.49 -17.24 4.77
CA PHE A 113 8.04 -17.29 3.38
C PHE A 113 8.54 -16.04 2.66
N PRO A 114 9.24 -16.17 1.51
CA PRO A 114 9.67 -15.02 0.74
C PRO A 114 8.47 -14.37 0.04
N VAL A 115 8.31 -13.06 0.22
CA VAL A 115 7.32 -12.26 -0.51
C VAL A 115 7.97 -11.76 -1.78
N ARG A 116 7.59 -12.33 -2.93
CA ARG A 116 8.19 -12.03 -4.24
C ARG A 116 7.21 -11.30 -5.14
N ASN A 117 7.71 -10.26 -5.79
CA ASN A 117 6.96 -9.58 -6.84
C ASN A 117 6.90 -10.40 -8.13
N LYS A 118 6.11 -9.96 -9.10
CA LYS A 118 5.96 -10.60 -10.42
C LYS A 118 7.29 -10.75 -11.19
N ASP A 119 8.28 -9.90 -10.94
CA ASP A 119 9.60 -9.95 -11.56
C ASP A 119 10.55 -10.91 -10.82
N GLY A 120 10.08 -11.58 -9.77
CA GLY A 120 10.84 -12.56 -8.98
C GLY A 120 11.74 -11.97 -7.90
N TYR A 121 11.73 -10.65 -7.68
CA TYR A 121 12.49 -10.05 -6.58
C TYR A 121 11.82 -10.32 -5.23
N ALA A 122 12.60 -10.79 -4.26
CA ALA A 122 12.13 -10.92 -2.88
C ALA A 122 12.08 -9.54 -2.23
N LEU A 123 10.88 -8.95 -2.16
CA LEU A 123 10.65 -7.64 -1.56
C LEU A 123 10.81 -7.69 -0.04
N GLY A 124 10.41 -8.82 0.55
CA GLY A 124 10.35 -9.00 1.98
C GLY A 124 10.10 -10.43 2.40
N THR A 125 9.78 -10.59 3.67
CA THR A 125 9.52 -11.88 4.30
C THR A 125 8.26 -11.84 5.13
N PHE A 126 7.51 -12.93 5.03
CA PHE A 126 6.36 -13.20 5.87
C PHE A 126 6.71 -14.38 6.76
N CYS A 127 6.70 -14.23 8.07
CA CYS A 127 7.13 -15.30 8.96
C CYS A 127 6.16 -15.53 10.11
N MET A 128 6.10 -16.81 10.53
CA MET A 128 5.37 -17.28 11.70
C MET A 128 6.36 -17.82 12.73
N LEU A 129 6.12 -17.53 13.97
CA LEU A 129 7.02 -17.77 15.11
C LEU A 129 6.27 -18.45 16.25
N ASN A 130 6.93 -19.41 16.87
CA ASN A 130 6.49 -19.95 18.16
C ASN A 130 7.50 -19.62 19.25
N PHE A 131 7.02 -19.02 20.35
CA PHE A 131 7.86 -18.39 21.35
C PHE A 131 8.07 -19.26 22.58
N THR A 132 7.13 -20.15 22.91
CA THR A 132 7.10 -20.90 24.16
C THR A 132 7.61 -22.33 24.02
N GLU A 133 7.40 -22.98 22.90
CA GLU A 133 7.76 -24.37 22.66
C GLU A 133 8.12 -24.67 21.21
N VAL A 134 8.73 -25.83 20.99
CA VAL A 134 8.91 -26.38 19.63
C VAL A 134 7.57 -26.83 19.09
N LYS A 135 7.22 -26.39 17.89
CA LYS A 135 5.96 -26.70 17.24
C LYS A 135 6.14 -27.01 15.77
N GLU A 136 5.63 -28.15 15.36
CA GLU A 136 5.58 -28.57 13.97
C GLU A 136 4.21 -28.25 13.37
N ILE A 137 4.18 -27.98 12.07
CA ILE A 137 2.96 -27.83 11.27
C ILE A 137 3.01 -28.74 10.06
N SER A 138 1.85 -29.18 9.60
CA SER A 138 1.77 -30.08 8.45
C SER A 138 2.11 -29.40 7.14
N SER A 139 2.51 -30.18 6.12
CA SER A 139 2.80 -29.69 4.78
C SER A 139 1.59 -28.99 4.16
N GLU A 140 0.38 -29.47 4.39
CA GLU A 140 -0.85 -28.86 3.89
C GLU A 140 -1.06 -27.44 4.44
N LYS A 141 -0.73 -27.21 5.73
CA LYS A 141 -0.77 -25.89 6.36
C LYS A 141 0.29 -24.95 5.78
N ILE A 142 1.51 -25.49 5.55
CA ILE A 142 2.58 -24.72 4.88
C ILE A 142 2.13 -24.28 3.50
N GLU A 143 1.58 -25.17 2.68
CA GLU A 143 1.04 -24.84 1.35
C GLU A 143 -0.07 -23.79 1.40
N LEU A 144 -0.95 -23.84 2.40
CA LEU A 144 -2.00 -22.83 2.58
C LEU A 144 -1.41 -21.45 2.86
N ILE A 145 -0.38 -21.39 3.72
CA ILE A 145 0.30 -20.13 4.02
C ILE A 145 1.06 -19.63 2.80
N GLU A 146 1.71 -20.50 2.00
CA GLU A 146 2.34 -20.12 0.74
C GLU A 146 1.35 -19.48 -0.24
N LYS A 147 0.15 -20.06 -0.37
CA LYS A 147 -0.93 -19.47 -1.20
C LYS A 147 -1.36 -18.10 -0.65
N LEU A 148 -1.47 -17.97 0.66
CA LEU A 148 -1.80 -16.71 1.30
C LEU A 148 -0.73 -15.64 1.03
N VAL A 149 0.54 -15.99 1.17
CA VAL A 149 1.69 -15.10 0.89
C VAL A 149 1.75 -14.73 -0.59
N SER A 150 1.40 -15.65 -1.49
CA SER A 150 1.29 -15.36 -2.93
C SER A 150 0.19 -14.33 -3.21
N ARG A 151 -0.92 -14.37 -2.48
CA ARG A 151 -2.00 -13.36 -2.57
C ARG A 151 -1.55 -12.00 -2.03
N LEU A 152 -0.82 -11.99 -0.91
CA LEU A 152 -0.18 -10.78 -0.38
C LEU A 152 0.73 -10.14 -1.43
N ALA A 153 1.61 -10.93 -2.06
CA ALA A 153 2.52 -10.45 -3.09
C ALA A 153 1.77 -9.87 -4.29
N LEU A 154 0.73 -10.55 -4.77
CA LEU A 154 -0.12 -10.06 -5.86
C LEU A 154 -0.82 -8.74 -5.50
N GLN A 155 -1.28 -8.59 -4.26
CA GLN A 155 -1.87 -7.33 -3.79
C GLN A 155 -0.85 -6.19 -3.85
N ILE A 156 0.39 -6.44 -3.41
CA ILE A 156 1.48 -5.46 -3.46
C ILE A 156 1.77 -5.05 -4.91
N ASP A 157 1.89 -6.02 -5.81
CA ASP A 157 2.12 -5.78 -7.24
C ASP A 157 1.00 -4.93 -7.85
N THR A 158 -0.25 -5.30 -7.60
CA THR A 158 -1.42 -4.58 -8.11
C THR A 158 -1.45 -3.13 -7.62
N GLN A 159 -1.20 -2.90 -6.32
CA GLN A 159 -1.14 -1.55 -5.76
C GLN A 159 0.01 -0.74 -6.35
N THR A 160 1.17 -1.37 -6.57
CA THR A 160 2.34 -0.71 -7.17
C THR A 160 2.04 -0.30 -8.61
N GLU A 161 1.47 -1.18 -9.41
CA GLU A 161 1.05 -0.87 -10.79
C GLU A 161 0.01 0.25 -10.86
N GLN A 162 -0.98 0.22 -9.98
CA GLN A 162 -1.99 1.29 -9.91
C GLN A 162 -1.37 2.64 -9.58
N LYS A 163 -0.41 2.69 -8.65
CA LYS A 163 0.35 3.93 -8.34
C LYS A 163 1.13 4.42 -9.56
N GLU A 164 1.82 3.54 -10.28
CA GLU A 164 2.58 3.89 -11.48
C GLU A 164 1.67 4.44 -12.58
N ILE A 165 0.56 3.76 -12.88
CA ILE A 165 -0.42 4.20 -13.88
C ILE A 165 -1.00 5.57 -13.49
N THR A 166 -1.32 5.77 -12.22
CA THR A 166 -1.85 7.04 -11.71
C THR A 166 -0.82 8.16 -11.85
N SER A 167 0.44 7.91 -11.47
CA SER A 167 1.53 8.88 -11.62
C SER A 167 1.75 9.27 -13.08
N GLN A 168 1.75 8.31 -14.00
CA GLN A 168 1.88 8.56 -15.44
C GLN A 168 0.72 9.37 -15.99
N LYS A 169 -0.52 9.09 -15.57
CA LYS A 169 -1.70 9.87 -15.96
C LYS A 169 -1.62 11.30 -15.47
N ILE A 170 -1.22 11.50 -14.21
CA ILE A 170 -1.04 12.85 -13.64
C ILE A 170 0.05 13.61 -14.40
N SER A 171 1.21 13.01 -14.61
CA SER A 171 2.29 13.64 -15.39
C SER A 171 1.82 14.06 -16.78
N LYS A 172 1.20 13.12 -17.51
CA LYS A 172 0.66 13.40 -18.85
C LYS A 172 -0.38 14.52 -18.85
N SER A 173 -1.24 14.57 -17.83
CA SER A 173 -2.26 15.61 -17.74
C SER A 173 -1.66 16.99 -17.46
N ILE A 174 -0.61 17.05 -16.62
CA ILE A 174 0.16 18.28 -16.40
C ILE A 174 0.80 18.73 -17.71
N ASP A 175 1.45 17.82 -18.45
CA ASP A 175 2.05 18.15 -19.75
C ASP A 175 1.02 18.72 -20.72
N ILE A 176 -0.15 18.07 -20.86
CA ILE A 176 -1.24 18.55 -21.72
C ILE A 176 -1.70 19.93 -21.28
N PHE A 177 -1.87 20.18 -19.97
CA PHE A 177 -2.32 21.45 -19.45
C PHE A 177 -1.30 22.55 -19.73
N MET A 178 -0.03 22.33 -19.40
CA MET A 178 1.04 23.31 -19.54
C MET A 178 1.41 23.60 -20.99
N ASP A 179 1.31 22.61 -21.89
CA ASP A 179 1.58 22.81 -23.33
C ASP A 179 0.53 23.71 -23.99
N ASN A 180 -0.73 23.62 -23.54
CA ASN A 180 -1.80 24.47 -24.06
C ASN A 180 -1.81 25.88 -23.42
N TYR A 181 -1.29 26.03 -22.20
CA TYR A 181 -1.34 27.27 -21.41
C TYR A 181 0.03 27.57 -20.79
N LYS A 182 0.97 28.06 -21.60
CA LYS A 182 2.39 28.24 -21.23
C LYS A 182 2.64 29.21 -20.08
N ASP A 183 1.73 30.17 -19.89
CA ASP A 183 1.83 31.16 -18.82
C ASP A 183 1.20 30.70 -17.50
N PHE A 184 0.65 29.48 -17.47
CA PHE A 184 0.00 28.92 -16.28
C PHE A 184 1.02 28.26 -15.36
N THR A 185 0.66 28.21 -14.08
CA THR A 185 1.43 27.60 -13.02
C THR A 185 0.85 26.24 -12.60
N LEU A 186 1.58 25.47 -11.82
CA LEU A 186 1.04 24.26 -11.16
C LEU A 186 -0.11 24.58 -10.21
N SER A 187 -0.20 25.81 -9.69
CA SER A 187 -1.36 26.27 -8.90
C SER A 187 -2.61 26.38 -9.78
N ASP A 188 -2.47 26.89 -10.99
CA ASP A 188 -3.59 26.98 -11.94
C ASP A 188 -4.05 25.57 -12.35
N TYR A 189 -3.11 24.65 -12.61
CA TYR A 189 -3.44 23.24 -12.86
C TYR A 189 -4.21 22.63 -11.68
N LYS A 190 -3.72 22.82 -10.43
CA LYS A 190 -4.39 22.32 -9.23
C LYS A 190 -5.80 22.87 -9.11
N ASN A 191 -5.97 24.19 -9.27
CA ASN A 191 -7.26 24.85 -9.21
C ASN A 191 -8.23 24.31 -10.29
N PHE A 192 -7.72 24.06 -11.50
CA PHE A 192 -8.50 23.43 -12.57
C PHE A 192 -8.99 22.03 -12.18
N ILE A 193 -8.12 21.18 -11.62
CA ILE A 193 -8.48 19.84 -11.15
C ILE A 193 -9.49 19.90 -10.00
N ASP A 194 -9.34 20.84 -9.08
CA ASP A 194 -10.28 21.05 -7.97
C ASP A 194 -11.68 21.40 -8.49
N ILE A 195 -11.78 22.28 -9.50
CA ILE A 195 -13.05 22.62 -10.17
C ILE A 195 -13.62 21.41 -10.92
N CYS A 196 -12.78 20.65 -11.65
CA CYS A 196 -13.20 19.39 -12.29
C CYS A 196 -13.79 18.40 -11.28
N SER A 197 -13.33 18.43 -10.04
CA SER A 197 -13.82 17.56 -8.94
C SER A 197 -15.08 18.09 -8.26
N GLY A 198 -15.61 19.23 -8.70
CA GLY A 198 -16.79 19.86 -8.11
C GLY A 198 -16.50 20.64 -6.82
N LEU A 199 -15.23 20.94 -6.53
CA LEU A 199 -14.88 21.79 -5.41
C LEU A 199 -15.18 23.25 -5.77
N ASN A 200 -15.82 23.97 -4.84
CA ASN A 200 -16.08 25.38 -5.01
C ASN A 200 -14.84 26.19 -4.60
N LEU A 201 -14.27 26.92 -5.55
CA LEU A 201 -13.11 27.79 -5.33
C LEU A 201 -13.51 29.26 -5.32
N PRO A 202 -12.83 30.11 -4.53
CA PRO A 202 -12.95 31.55 -4.65
C PRO A 202 -12.57 32.03 -6.06
N GLU A 203 -13.29 33.04 -6.56
CA GLU A 203 -13.06 33.61 -7.90
C GLU A 203 -11.63 34.07 -8.11
N GLU A 204 -11.01 34.65 -7.08
CA GLU A 204 -9.62 35.10 -7.08
C GLU A 204 -8.62 33.98 -7.42
N ASN A 205 -8.91 32.74 -7.02
CA ASN A 205 -8.07 31.57 -7.31
C ASN A 205 -8.30 31.02 -8.73
N ALA A 206 -9.39 31.39 -9.39
CA ALA A 206 -9.73 30.92 -10.72
C ALA A 206 -9.54 32.01 -11.80
N THR A 207 -9.00 33.19 -11.46
CA THR A 207 -8.91 34.33 -12.37
C THR A 207 -8.21 33.97 -13.69
N ASN A 208 -7.09 33.29 -13.65
CA ASN A 208 -6.37 32.87 -14.87
C ASN A 208 -7.20 31.90 -15.72
N LEU A 209 -7.88 30.96 -15.08
CA LEU A 209 -8.73 29.97 -15.75
C LEU A 209 -9.95 30.61 -16.40
N ILE A 210 -10.54 31.62 -15.75
CA ILE A 210 -11.65 32.38 -16.29
C ILE A 210 -11.22 33.25 -17.50
N ASN A 211 -10.06 33.93 -17.36
CA ASN A 211 -9.51 34.74 -18.46
C ASN A 211 -9.15 33.91 -19.69
N ALA A 212 -8.82 32.65 -19.50
CA ALA A 212 -8.52 31.69 -20.57
C ALA A 212 -9.75 30.94 -21.09
N ASN A 213 -10.96 31.31 -20.68
CA ASN A 213 -12.22 30.64 -21.00
C ASN A 213 -12.34 29.19 -20.57
N LEU A 214 -11.50 28.72 -19.63
CA LEU A 214 -11.59 27.37 -19.07
C LEU A 214 -12.68 27.22 -18.02
N CYS A 215 -13.00 28.35 -17.36
CA CYS A 215 -14.02 28.41 -16.32
C CYS A 215 -14.92 29.61 -16.53
N GLU A 216 -16.14 29.55 -16.02
CA GLU A 216 -17.09 30.60 -15.99
C GLU A 216 -17.79 30.68 -14.63
N ILE A 217 -18.37 31.84 -14.31
CA ILE A 217 -19.12 32.03 -13.07
C ILE A 217 -20.62 31.86 -13.37
N ARG A 218 -21.24 30.88 -12.72
CA ARG A 218 -22.68 30.67 -12.72
C ARG A 218 -23.20 30.62 -11.29
N ASN A 219 -24.20 31.42 -10.96
CA ASN A 219 -24.82 31.47 -9.63
C ASN A 219 -23.77 31.60 -8.49
N MET A 220 -22.82 32.52 -8.63
CA MET A 220 -21.72 32.78 -7.71
C MET A 220 -20.79 31.53 -7.46
N THR A 221 -20.80 30.59 -8.38
CA THR A 221 -19.94 29.42 -8.34
C THR A 221 -19.06 29.35 -9.58
N VAL A 222 -17.79 29.09 -9.43
CA VAL A 222 -16.86 28.85 -10.54
C VAL A 222 -17.09 27.43 -11.07
N MET A 223 -17.39 27.31 -12.36
CA MET A 223 -17.64 26.03 -13.04
C MET A 223 -16.83 25.95 -14.33
N LEU A 224 -16.65 24.73 -14.84
CA LEU A 224 -16.02 24.54 -16.14
C LEU A 224 -16.88 25.15 -17.25
N SER A 225 -16.24 25.83 -18.21
CA SER A 225 -16.82 26.24 -19.47
C SER A 225 -16.91 25.07 -20.46
N SER A 226 -17.35 25.33 -21.72
CA SER A 226 -17.25 24.33 -22.78
C SER A 226 -15.81 23.92 -23.06
N GLU A 227 -14.91 24.90 -23.18
CA GLU A 227 -13.49 24.71 -23.42
C GLU A 227 -12.82 24.00 -22.25
N GLY A 228 -13.23 24.30 -21.00
CA GLY A 228 -12.76 23.60 -19.81
C GLY A 228 -13.13 22.12 -19.80
N ASN A 229 -14.36 21.78 -20.20
CA ASN A 229 -14.81 20.39 -20.33
C ASN A 229 -14.04 19.64 -21.42
N GLU A 230 -13.80 20.28 -22.59
CA GLU A 230 -12.99 19.69 -23.65
C GLU A 230 -11.54 19.42 -23.20
N LEU A 231 -10.95 20.34 -22.43
CA LEU A 231 -9.62 20.17 -21.86
C LEU A 231 -9.59 19.01 -20.85
N GLN A 232 -10.57 18.91 -19.97
CA GLN A 232 -10.70 17.81 -19.02
C GLN A 232 -10.75 16.45 -19.73
N GLU A 233 -11.51 16.34 -20.81
CA GLU A 233 -11.57 15.13 -21.65
C GLU A 233 -10.23 14.81 -22.30
N LYS A 234 -9.52 15.79 -22.86
CA LYS A 234 -8.18 15.61 -23.45
C LYS A 234 -7.17 15.13 -22.41
N MET A 235 -7.24 15.64 -21.20
CA MET A 235 -6.38 15.22 -20.08
C MET A 235 -6.68 13.81 -19.61
N ASN A 236 -7.85 13.25 -19.91
CA ASN A 236 -8.31 11.92 -19.52
C ASN A 236 -8.18 11.65 -18.00
N ILE A 237 -8.47 12.68 -17.20
CA ILE A 237 -8.49 12.59 -15.75
C ILE A 237 -9.93 12.41 -15.28
N VAL A 238 -10.17 11.27 -14.61
CA VAL A 238 -11.41 11.01 -13.89
C VAL A 238 -11.24 11.48 -12.45
N THR A 239 -11.86 12.60 -12.12
CA THR A 239 -11.88 13.12 -10.75
C THR A 239 -13.04 12.52 -9.95
N LYS A 240 -12.86 12.36 -8.63
CA LYS A 240 -14.01 12.10 -7.76
C LYS A 240 -14.85 13.38 -7.70
N ILE A 241 -16.11 13.28 -8.09
CA ILE A 241 -17.04 14.38 -7.89
C ILE A 241 -17.36 14.43 -6.39
N HIS A 242 -16.93 15.49 -5.73
CA HIS A 242 -17.32 15.79 -4.36
C HIS A 242 -18.70 16.45 -4.39
N ASN A 243 -19.74 15.66 -4.62
CA ASN A 243 -21.09 16.13 -4.39
C ASN A 243 -21.29 16.25 -2.87
N GLN A 244 -21.08 17.44 -2.33
CA GLN A 244 -21.68 17.81 -1.05
C GLN A 244 -23.17 18.01 -1.28
N ILE A 245 -23.92 16.93 -1.33
CA ILE A 245 -25.37 17.02 -1.17
C ILE A 245 -25.57 17.37 0.32
N LYS A 246 -25.74 18.65 0.62
CA LYS A 246 -26.39 19.06 1.87
C LYS A 246 -27.85 18.67 1.74
N VAL A 247 -28.16 17.46 2.16
CA VAL A 247 -29.55 17.01 2.28
C VAL A 247 -30.00 17.47 3.66
N GLU A 248 -30.82 18.52 3.73
CA GLU A 248 -31.42 18.96 4.99
C GLU A 248 -32.65 18.08 5.31
N GLY A 249 -32.57 17.42 6.46
CA GLY A 249 -33.66 16.78 7.22
C GLY A 249 -34.74 16.01 6.42
N ASN A 250 -35.77 16.70 5.97
CA ASN A 250 -36.93 16.07 5.32
C ASN A 250 -36.67 15.55 3.89
N GLU A 251 -35.69 16.11 3.18
CA GLU A 251 -35.33 15.63 1.83
C GLU A 251 -34.53 14.31 1.90
N ALA A 252 -33.78 14.09 2.98
CA ALA A 252 -33.04 12.84 3.17
C ALA A 252 -34.00 11.64 3.28
N ASN A 253 -35.10 11.80 4.02
CA ASN A 253 -36.11 10.77 4.20
C ASN A 253 -36.81 10.44 2.86
N SER A 254 -37.16 11.45 2.06
CA SER A 254 -37.81 11.22 0.77
C SER A 254 -36.87 10.55 -0.26
N LEU A 255 -35.57 10.79 -0.21
CA LEU A 255 -34.59 10.11 -1.06
C LEU A 255 -34.36 8.65 -0.66
N ILE A 256 -34.40 8.37 0.65
CA ILE A 256 -34.30 7.01 1.17
C ILE A 256 -35.56 6.21 0.82
N ASP A 257 -36.74 6.78 1.04
CA ASP A 257 -38.02 6.15 0.71
C ASP A 257 -38.13 5.82 -0.79
N ASN A 258 -37.76 6.78 -1.67
CA ASN A 258 -37.71 6.56 -3.13
C ASN A 258 -36.64 5.53 -3.59
N ALA A 259 -35.62 5.26 -2.78
CA ALA A 259 -34.60 4.26 -3.09
C ALA A 259 -35.00 2.85 -2.62
N LEU A 260 -35.86 2.75 -1.61
CA LEU A 260 -36.37 1.50 -1.05
C LEU A 260 -37.60 0.97 -1.80
N ASP A 261 -38.33 1.83 -2.54
CA ASP A 261 -39.52 1.47 -3.35
C ASP A 261 -39.17 1.02 -4.78
N LYS A 262 -37.90 0.83 -5.12
CA LYS A 262 -37.40 0.27 -6.39
C LYS A 262 -36.73 -1.07 -6.19
#